data_21713c79debeaf04d8b10aa630b2058c
#
_entry.id   21713c79debeaf04d8b10aa630b2058c
#
_cell.length_a   1.000
_cell.length_b   1.000
_cell.length_c   1.000
_cell.angle_alpha   90.00
_cell.angle_beta   90.00
_cell.angle_gamma   90.00
#
_symmetry.space_group_name_H-M   'P 1'
#
loop_
_entity.id
_entity.type
_entity.pdbx_description
1 polymer ?
#
loop_
_entity_poly.entity_id
_entity_poly.type
_entity_poly.pdbx_seq_one_letter_code
_entity_poly.pdbx_strand_id
1 'polypeptide(L)'
;IEMLSEMGFCSGIENYSRHLELREPGSAPGTLLDFFPDDFIIIADESHVSVPQIRGMYEGDRSRKTTLVEFGFRLPSALDNRPLTFNRLHRQNTKRNTLSRRLNR
;
A
#
# COMPACT_ATOMS: atom_id res chain seq x y z
N ILE A 1 14.00 -15.14 -14.25
CA ILE A 1 13.38 -15.23 -15.61
C ILE A 1 12.86 -16.65 -15.83
N GLU A 2 13.65 -17.69 -15.58
CA GLU A 2 13.23 -19.09 -15.76
C GLU A 2 11.99 -19.44 -14.95
N MET A 3 11.94 -19.12 -13.65
CA MET A 3 10.76 -19.34 -12.80
C MET A 3 9.51 -18.63 -13.34
N LEU A 4 9.67 -17.41 -13.85
CA LEU A 4 8.55 -16.67 -14.42
C LEU A 4 8.05 -17.32 -15.71
N SER A 5 8.96 -17.83 -16.53
CA SER A 5 8.65 -18.50 -17.79
C SER A 5 7.99 -19.86 -17.59
N GLU A 6 8.42 -20.64 -16.60
CA GLU A 6 7.96 -22.01 -16.37
C GLU A 6 6.71 -22.06 -15.45
N MET A 7 6.68 -21.25 -14.38
CA MET A 7 5.67 -21.32 -13.35
C MET A 7 4.68 -20.15 -13.37
N GLY A 8 4.94 -19.13 -14.19
CA GLY A 8 4.10 -17.93 -14.28
C GLY A 8 4.23 -16.98 -13.08
N PHE A 9 5.12 -17.28 -12.14
CA PHE A 9 5.35 -16.42 -10.98
C PHE A 9 6.80 -16.46 -10.51
N CYS A 10 7.23 -15.41 -9.79
CA CYS A 10 8.54 -15.32 -9.16
C CYS A 10 8.38 -14.66 -7.78
N SER A 11 9.02 -15.23 -6.76
CA SER A 11 9.02 -14.65 -5.42
C SER A 11 9.62 -13.25 -5.43
N GLY A 12 8.92 -12.29 -4.83
CA GLY A 12 9.35 -10.90 -4.75
C GLY A 12 9.01 -10.03 -5.97
N ILE A 13 8.34 -10.59 -6.99
CA ILE A 13 7.96 -9.83 -8.20
C ILE A 13 7.00 -8.67 -7.87
N GLU A 14 6.23 -8.78 -6.79
CA GLU A 14 5.34 -7.74 -6.30
C GLU A 14 6.07 -6.43 -5.99
N ASN A 15 7.35 -6.49 -5.65
CA ASN A 15 8.17 -5.29 -5.43
C ASN A 15 8.32 -4.43 -6.69
N TYR A 16 8.06 -5.01 -7.86
CA TYR A 16 8.18 -4.36 -9.17
C TYR A 16 6.82 -4.18 -9.86
N SER A 17 5.73 -4.22 -9.10
CA SER A 17 4.36 -4.05 -9.60
C SER A 17 4.17 -2.75 -10.40
N ARG A 18 4.91 -1.69 -10.07
CA ARG A 18 4.89 -0.43 -10.83
C ARG A 18 5.15 -0.64 -12.31
N HIS A 19 6.14 -1.46 -12.65
CA HIS A 19 6.50 -1.75 -14.04
C HIS A 19 5.45 -2.62 -14.74
N LEU A 20 4.85 -3.56 -14.01
CA LEU A 20 3.81 -4.44 -14.55
C LEU A 20 2.50 -3.69 -14.81
N GLU A 21 2.16 -2.74 -13.95
CA GLU A 21 0.96 -1.91 -14.05
C GLU A 21 1.18 -0.64 -14.88
N LEU A 22 2.40 -0.41 -15.38
CA LEU A 22 2.79 0.78 -16.16
C LEU A 22 2.49 2.10 -15.41
N ARG A 23 2.70 2.09 -14.10
CA ARG A 23 2.50 3.28 -13.27
C ARG A 23 3.69 4.24 -13.33
N GLU A 24 3.42 5.51 -13.08
CA GLU A 24 4.46 6.52 -12.99
C GLU A 24 5.46 6.25 -11.85
N PRO A 25 6.75 6.60 -12.02
CA PRO A 25 7.73 6.50 -10.95
C PRO A 25 7.27 7.20 -9.66
N GLY A 26 7.49 6.58 -8.52
CA GLY A 26 7.09 7.11 -7.22
C GLY A 26 5.62 6.90 -6.85
N SER A 27 4.77 6.39 -7.75
CA SER A 27 3.38 6.09 -7.45
C SER A 27 3.23 4.87 -6.54
N ALA A 28 2.30 4.94 -5.58
CA ALA A 28 1.97 3.80 -4.72
C ALA A 28 1.13 2.76 -5.49
N PRO A 29 1.22 1.46 -5.12
CA PRO A 29 0.37 0.43 -5.69
C PRO A 29 -1.09 0.65 -5.31
N GLY A 30 -2.00 0.10 -6.12
CA GLY A 30 -3.40 -0.05 -5.75
C GLY A 30 -3.54 -0.93 -4.51
N THR A 31 -4.53 -0.63 -3.69
CA THR A 31 -4.87 -1.43 -2.50
C THR A 31 -6.28 -1.98 -2.64
N LEU A 32 -6.62 -2.97 -1.82
CA LEU A 32 -7.98 -3.53 -1.78
C LEU A 32 -9.05 -2.43 -1.57
N LEU A 33 -8.71 -1.38 -0.83
CA LEU A 33 -9.62 -0.26 -0.56
C LEU A 33 -9.97 0.55 -1.80
N ASP A 34 -9.12 0.55 -2.82
CA ASP A 34 -9.36 1.25 -4.09
C ASP A 34 -10.47 0.58 -4.92
N PHE A 35 -10.81 -0.68 -4.63
CA PHE A 35 -11.88 -1.44 -5.28
C PHE A 35 -13.24 -1.31 -4.58
N PHE A 36 -13.29 -0.71 -3.40
CA PHE A 36 -14.55 -0.49 -2.69
C PHE A 36 -15.29 0.72 -3.21
N PRO A 37 -16.62 0.74 -3.14
CA PRO A 37 -17.41 1.94 -3.40
C PRO A 37 -16.95 3.11 -2.52
N ASP A 38 -17.16 4.35 -2.98
CA ASP A 38 -16.76 5.54 -2.21
C ASP A 38 -17.43 5.63 -0.83
N ASP A 39 -18.48 4.87 -0.62
CA ASP A 39 -19.30 4.86 0.58
C ASP A 39 -19.11 3.61 1.46
N PHE A 40 -17.90 3.16 1.73
CA PHE A 40 -17.59 2.05 2.64
C PHE A 40 -17.21 2.52 4.06
N ILE A 41 -17.39 1.70 5.07
CA ILE A 41 -16.97 1.92 6.45
C ILE A 41 -15.84 0.98 6.80
N ILE A 42 -14.82 1.50 7.45
CA ILE A 42 -13.75 0.70 8.02
C ILE A 42 -14.05 0.49 9.50
N ILE A 43 -14.20 -0.76 9.90
CA ILE A 43 -14.33 -1.18 11.29
C ILE A 43 -13.04 -1.87 11.68
N ALA A 44 -12.28 -1.27 12.58
CA ALA A 44 -11.04 -1.86 13.09
C ALA A 44 -11.34 -2.62 14.37
N ASP A 45 -11.27 -3.94 14.28
CA ASP A 45 -11.30 -4.81 15.46
C ASP A 45 -9.94 -4.74 16.16
N GLU A 46 -9.93 -4.91 17.50
CA GLU A 46 -8.70 -4.84 18.29
C GLU A 46 -7.86 -3.59 17.98
N SER A 47 -8.51 -2.42 17.90
CA SER A 47 -7.88 -1.18 17.42
C SER A 47 -6.63 -0.75 18.20
N HIS A 48 -6.55 -1.13 19.49
CA HIS A 48 -5.37 -0.91 20.33
C HIS A 48 -4.12 -1.68 19.84
N VAL A 49 -4.29 -2.75 19.07
CA VAL A 49 -3.23 -3.51 18.43
C VAL A 49 -3.09 -3.15 16.95
N SER A 50 -4.21 -3.12 16.21
CA SER A 50 -4.22 -2.93 14.76
C SER A 50 -3.73 -1.54 14.33
N VAL A 51 -4.11 -0.49 15.05
CA VAL A 51 -3.73 0.91 14.71
C VAL A 51 -2.22 1.14 14.86
N PRO A 52 -1.55 0.74 15.95
CA PRO A 52 -0.09 0.82 16.03
C PRO A 52 0.63 0.02 14.94
N GLN A 53 0.14 -1.16 14.58
CA GLN A 53 0.71 -1.97 13.51
C GLN A 53 0.63 -1.25 12.16
N ILE A 54 -0.51 -0.68 11.81
CA ILE A 54 -0.69 0.07 10.56
C ILE A 54 0.21 1.29 10.54
N ARG A 55 0.39 1.99 11.65
CA ARG A 55 1.30 3.15 11.74
C ARG A 55 2.76 2.78 11.49
N GLY A 56 3.22 1.66 12.05
CA GLY A 56 4.61 1.20 11.92
C GLY A 56 4.93 0.53 10.58
N MET A 57 3.94 0.04 9.86
CA MET A 57 4.09 -0.82 8.69
C MET A 57 4.84 -0.14 7.55
N TYR A 58 4.51 1.12 7.24
CA TYR A 58 5.17 1.90 6.18
C TYR A 58 6.64 2.15 6.47
N GLU A 59 6.97 2.64 7.67
CA GLU A 59 8.35 2.96 8.05
C GLU A 59 9.23 1.72 8.13
N GLY A 60 8.71 0.62 8.65
CA GLY A 60 9.42 -0.65 8.69
C GLY A 60 9.73 -1.20 7.31
N ASP A 61 8.78 -1.17 6.39
CA ASP A 61 8.98 -1.60 5.00
C ASP A 61 9.99 -0.71 4.28
N ARG A 62 9.84 0.60 4.42
CA ARG A 62 10.75 1.58 3.81
C ARG A 62 12.18 1.42 4.30
N SER A 63 12.39 1.33 5.61
CA SER A 63 13.72 1.16 6.20
C SER A 63 14.41 -0.10 5.67
N ARG A 64 13.71 -1.22 5.67
CA ARG A 64 14.22 -2.49 5.15
C ARG A 64 14.59 -2.39 3.67
N LYS A 65 13.71 -1.85 2.85
CA LYS A 65 13.94 -1.72 1.40
C LYS A 65 15.04 -0.74 1.08
N THR A 66 15.15 0.38 1.80
CA THR A 66 16.25 1.33 1.62
C THR A 66 17.60 0.64 1.82
N THR A 67 17.76 -0.13 2.88
CA THR A 67 18.97 -0.91 3.14
C THR A 67 19.26 -1.89 1.99
N LEU A 68 18.24 -2.62 1.52
CA LEU A 68 18.42 -3.57 0.43
C LEU A 68 18.81 -2.91 -0.89
N VAL A 69 18.30 -1.71 -1.16
CA VAL A 69 18.67 -0.91 -2.34
C VAL A 69 20.10 -0.37 -2.23
N GLU A 70 20.48 0.15 -1.06
CA GLU A 70 21.84 0.66 -0.81
C GLU A 70 22.90 -0.41 -1.02
N PHE A 71 22.64 -1.64 -0.57
CA PHE A 71 23.55 -2.77 -0.75
C PHE A 71 23.38 -3.52 -2.07
N GLY A 72 22.55 -3.06 -2.99
CA GLY A 72 22.40 -3.62 -4.33
C GLY A 72 21.57 -4.91 -4.42
N PHE A 73 20.88 -5.31 -3.34
CA PHE A 73 20.00 -6.49 -3.36
C PHE A 73 18.64 -6.23 -4.00
N ARG A 74 18.25 -4.97 -4.13
CA ARG A 74 16.99 -4.53 -4.76
C ARG A 74 17.23 -3.33 -5.65
N LEU A 75 16.41 -3.20 -6.70
CA LEU A 75 16.39 -1.99 -7.53
C LEU A 75 15.65 -0.85 -6.81
N PRO A 76 15.98 0.43 -7.09
CA PRO A 76 15.30 1.59 -6.49
C PRO A 76 13.78 1.56 -6.63
N SER A 77 13.25 1.01 -7.73
CA SER A 77 11.81 0.88 -7.97
C SER A 77 11.08 -0.03 -6.98
N ALA A 78 11.80 -0.85 -6.22
CA ALA A 78 11.20 -1.63 -5.13
C ALA A 78 10.60 -0.76 -4.01
N LEU A 79 11.08 0.48 -3.86
CA LEU A 79 10.54 1.46 -2.91
C LEU A 79 9.15 1.97 -3.30
N ASP A 80 8.77 1.86 -4.57
CA ASP A 80 7.45 2.26 -5.07
C ASP A 80 6.35 1.28 -4.63
N ASN A 81 6.68 0.01 -4.44
CA ASN A 81 5.79 -0.97 -3.84
C ASN A 81 5.82 -0.82 -2.31
N ARG A 82 4.89 -0.09 -1.76
CA ARG A 82 4.84 0.24 -0.35
C ARG A 82 3.45 0.04 0.24
N PRO A 83 3.35 -0.30 1.54
CA PRO A 83 2.07 -0.44 2.21
C PRO A 83 1.35 0.90 2.33
N LEU A 84 0.06 0.81 2.59
CA LEU A 84 -0.79 1.97 2.85
C LEU A 84 -0.33 2.71 4.10
N THR A 85 -0.21 4.03 4.03
CA THR A 85 0.06 4.83 5.22
C THR A 85 -1.21 5.03 6.05
N PHE A 86 -1.07 5.11 7.37
CA PHE A 86 -2.19 5.40 8.27
C PHE A 86 -2.94 6.69 7.88
N ASN A 87 -2.22 7.71 7.48
CA ASN A 87 -2.82 8.97 7.05
C ASN A 87 -3.70 8.81 5.80
N ARG A 88 -3.31 7.97 4.84
CA ARG A 88 -4.12 7.68 3.66
C ARG A 88 -5.38 6.92 4.04
N LEU A 89 -5.24 5.92 4.91
CA LEU A 89 -6.38 5.16 5.45
C LEU A 89 -7.36 6.08 6.18
N HIS A 90 -6.86 6.96 7.04
CA HIS A 90 -7.65 7.91 7.80
C HIS A 90 -8.36 8.93 6.90
N ARG A 91 -7.69 9.45 5.86
CA ARG A 91 -8.29 10.37 4.89
C ARG A 91 -9.43 9.74 4.09
N GLN A 92 -9.30 8.49 3.71
CA GLN A 92 -10.37 7.75 3.04
C GLN A 92 -11.60 7.64 3.94
N ASN A 93 -11.41 7.41 5.23
CA ASN A 93 -12.49 7.38 6.22
C ASN A 93 -13.09 8.76 6.51
N THR A 94 -12.29 9.84 6.52
CA THR A 94 -12.73 11.20 6.88
C THR A 94 -13.47 11.91 5.75
N LYS A 95 -13.12 11.70 4.50
CA LYS A 95 -13.85 12.26 3.34
C LYS A 95 -15.35 11.95 3.41
N ARG A 96 -15.71 10.87 4.00
CA ARG A 96 -17.04 10.35 4.16
C ARG A 96 -17.85 11.03 5.28
N ASN A 97 -17.22 11.25 6.43
CA ASN A 97 -17.89 11.95 7.55
C ASN A 97 -18.32 13.38 7.16
N THR A 98 -17.66 13.99 6.20
CA THR A 98 -18.02 15.31 5.67
C THR A 98 -19.20 15.24 4.69
N LEU A 99 -19.31 14.15 3.91
CA LEU A 99 -20.45 13.93 3.00
C LEU A 99 -21.73 13.56 3.77
N SER A 100 -21.65 12.69 4.77
CA SER A 100 -22.82 12.32 5.58
C SER A 100 -23.37 13.50 6.39
N ARG A 101 -22.51 14.42 6.84
CA ARG A 101 -22.93 15.66 7.50
C ARG A 101 -23.61 16.67 6.56
N ARG A 102 -23.31 16.62 5.25
CA ARG A 102 -23.97 17.47 4.25
C ARG A 102 -25.33 16.94 3.81
N LEU A 103 -25.54 15.64 3.87
CA LEU A 103 -26.82 15.00 3.50
C LEU A 103 -27.88 15.08 4.62
N ASN A 104 -27.45 15.36 5.85
CA ASN A 104 -28.33 15.52 7.02
C ASN A 104 -28.60 17.00 7.37
N ARG A 105 -28.38 17.90 6.44
CA ARG A 105 -28.80 19.32 6.50
C ARG A 105 -29.75 19.61 5.34
#